data_9ee97168a5197bcfe72717090bf6e883
#
_entry.id   9ee97168a5197bcfe72717090bf6e883
#
_cell.length_a   1.000
_cell.length_b   1.000
_cell.length_c   1.000
_cell.angle_alpha   90.00
_cell.angle_beta   90.00
_cell.angle_gamma   90.00
#
_symmetry.space_group_name_H-M   'P 1'
#
loop_
_entity.id
_entity.type
_entity.pdbx_description
1 polymer ?
#
loop_
_entity_poly.entity_id
_entity_poly.type
_entity_poly.pdbx_seq_one_letter_code
_entity_poly.pdbx_strand_id
1 'polypeptide(L)'
;MNRRRIGQIGAILSILLYATAMVIPRRLLKEDLDTTNFIMQIFHQILFYSGSFEPAANFILLMPVFASLSYLLGRSNVLAVFTICLALSATVEFLQKFIPGRVSSLQDLLLNCLGALFAFLLYKIALKANFLK
;
A
#
# COMPACT_ATOMS: atom_id res chain seq x y z
N MET A 1 6.66 20.33 14.42
CA MET A 1 7.13 19.76 13.15
C MET A 1 6.29 20.35 12.00
N ASN A 2 6.93 20.80 10.91
CA ASN A 2 6.24 21.45 9.79
C ASN A 2 5.35 20.43 9.06
N ARG A 3 4.10 20.82 8.69
CA ARG A 3 3.14 19.96 7.95
C ARG A 3 3.76 19.28 6.71
N ARG A 4 4.62 20.00 5.98
CA ARG A 4 5.31 19.47 4.81
C ARG A 4 6.25 18.30 5.18
N ARG A 5 7.00 18.40 6.27
CA ARG A 5 7.89 17.32 6.74
C ARG A 5 7.12 16.09 7.20
N ILE A 6 5.97 16.29 7.86
CA ILE A 6 5.09 15.17 8.26
C ILE A 6 4.61 14.41 7.01
N GLY A 7 4.14 15.14 6.00
CA GLY A 7 3.70 14.53 4.75
C GLY A 7 4.82 13.80 4.02
N GLN A 8 6.03 14.35 3.99
CA GLN A 8 7.20 13.70 3.37
C GLN A 8 7.56 12.40 4.07
N ILE A 9 7.65 12.42 5.40
CA ILE A 9 7.96 11.23 6.20
C ILE A 9 6.87 10.18 6.01
N GLY A 10 5.60 10.57 6.08
CA GLY A 10 4.47 9.67 5.86
C GLY A 10 4.49 9.03 4.47
N ALA A 11 4.78 9.81 3.42
CA ALA A 11 4.88 9.30 2.06
C ALA A 11 6.06 8.32 1.90
N ILE A 12 7.24 8.65 2.43
CA ILE A 12 8.40 7.77 2.37
C ILE A 12 8.12 6.45 3.11
N LEU A 13 7.62 6.51 4.34
CA LEU A 13 7.34 5.32 5.13
C LEU A 13 6.27 4.43 4.49
N SER A 14 5.20 5.01 3.96
CA SER A 14 4.13 4.24 3.32
C SER A 14 4.58 3.60 2.00
N ILE A 15 5.40 4.30 1.20
CA ILE A 15 5.97 3.74 -0.04
C ILE A 15 6.96 2.62 0.29
N LEU A 16 7.82 2.81 1.29
CA LEU A 16 8.75 1.77 1.73
C LEU A 16 7.99 0.54 2.25
N LEU A 17 6.96 0.73 3.08
CA LEU A 17 6.14 -0.36 3.58
C LEU A 17 5.47 -1.13 2.43
N TYR A 18 4.86 -0.41 1.48
CA TYR A 18 4.23 -1.00 0.31
C TYR A 18 5.24 -1.79 -0.53
N ALA A 19 6.37 -1.17 -0.91
CA ALA A 19 7.39 -1.81 -1.72
C ALA A 19 7.98 -3.04 -1.01
N THR A 20 8.28 -2.93 0.28
CA THR A 20 8.81 -4.03 1.08
C THR A 20 7.83 -5.20 1.13
N ALA A 21 6.57 -4.95 1.47
CA ALA A 21 5.54 -5.99 1.54
C ALA A 21 5.33 -6.72 0.20
N MET A 22 5.46 -5.99 -0.91
CA MET A 22 5.24 -6.55 -2.25
C MET A 22 6.45 -7.25 -2.84
N VAL A 23 7.68 -6.87 -2.44
CA VAL A 23 8.93 -7.35 -3.04
C VAL A 23 9.59 -8.48 -2.24
N ILE A 24 9.33 -8.59 -0.93
CA ILE A 24 9.95 -9.66 -0.12
C ILE A 24 9.57 -11.05 -0.65
N PRO A 25 10.55 -11.93 -0.93
CA PRO A 25 10.28 -13.29 -1.37
C PRO A 25 9.51 -14.08 -0.30
N ARG A 26 8.43 -14.75 -0.70
CA ARG A 26 7.60 -15.56 0.22
C ARG A 26 8.37 -16.68 0.91
N ARG A 27 9.46 -17.18 0.30
CA ARG A 27 10.28 -18.25 0.87
C ARG A 27 11.02 -17.85 2.14
N LEU A 28 11.38 -16.57 2.30
CA LEU A 28 12.05 -16.07 3.50
C LEU A 28 11.12 -15.99 4.71
N LEU A 29 9.82 -16.21 4.50
CA LEU A 29 8.77 -16.01 5.49
C LEU A 29 8.13 -17.35 5.96
N LYS A 30 8.56 -18.47 5.35
CA LYS A 30 8.07 -19.81 5.70
C LYS A 30 8.80 -20.48 6.87
N GLU A 31 9.90 -19.90 7.34
CA GLU A 31 10.59 -20.43 8.51
C GLU A 31 9.80 -20.06 9.77
N ASP A 32 9.45 -21.10 10.52
CA ASP A 32 8.75 -21.14 11.79
C ASP A 32 9.07 -19.94 12.71
N LEU A 33 8.37 -18.86 12.51
CA LEU A 33 8.20 -17.86 13.55
C LEU A 33 7.18 -18.43 14.52
N ASP A 34 7.67 -19.03 15.58
CA ASP A 34 6.92 -19.39 16.77
C ASP A 34 6.41 -18.09 17.42
N THR A 35 5.42 -17.48 16.76
CA THR A 35 4.88 -16.18 17.16
C THR A 35 3.82 -16.39 18.22
N THR A 36 4.26 -16.49 19.46
CA THR A 36 3.39 -16.43 20.65
C THR A 36 2.67 -15.07 20.79
N ASN A 37 3.02 -14.08 19.98
CA ASN A 37 2.47 -12.74 20.07
C ASN A 37 1.37 -12.51 19.00
N PHE A 38 0.12 -12.34 19.45
CA PHE A 38 -1.07 -12.11 18.63
C PHE A 38 -0.91 -10.97 17.62
N ILE A 39 -0.24 -9.87 18.00
CA ILE A 39 0.01 -8.71 17.10
C ILE A 39 0.95 -9.10 15.97
N MET A 40 2.01 -9.85 16.27
CA MET A 40 2.94 -10.38 15.26
C MET A 40 2.26 -11.37 14.33
N GLN A 41 1.35 -12.22 14.81
CA GLN A 41 0.56 -13.12 13.97
C GLN A 41 -0.34 -12.32 12.99
N ILE A 42 -1.01 -11.28 13.44
CA ILE A 42 -1.81 -10.41 12.56
C ILE A 42 -0.92 -9.74 11.51
N PHE A 43 0.20 -9.15 11.91
CA PHE A 43 1.15 -8.54 10.98
C PHE A 43 1.70 -9.55 9.99
N HIS A 44 2.04 -10.75 10.43
CA HIS A 44 2.51 -11.83 9.60
C HIS A 44 1.42 -12.28 8.61
N GLN A 45 0.18 -12.42 9.05
CA GLN A 45 -0.94 -12.79 8.18
C GLN A 45 -1.26 -11.70 7.14
N ILE A 46 -1.25 -10.43 7.52
CA ILE A 46 -1.55 -9.32 6.60
C ILE A 46 -0.45 -9.14 5.55
N LEU A 47 0.83 -9.24 5.96
CA LEU A 47 1.95 -8.96 5.09
C LEU A 47 2.44 -10.18 4.29
N PHE A 48 2.23 -11.41 4.80
CA PHE A 48 3.00 -12.57 4.36
C PHE A 48 2.22 -13.84 4.04
N TYR A 49 0.92 -13.87 4.31
CA TYR A 49 0.14 -15.07 4.08
C TYR A 49 -0.31 -15.21 2.63
N SER A 50 0.09 -16.31 1.99
CA SER A 50 -0.41 -16.74 0.68
C SER A 50 -1.77 -17.42 0.87
N GLY A 51 -2.85 -16.74 0.62
CA GLY A 51 -4.19 -17.28 0.77
C GLY A 51 -5.24 -16.20 0.65
N SER A 52 -6.33 -16.32 1.37
CA SER A 52 -7.49 -15.40 1.33
C SER A 52 -7.17 -13.94 1.71
N PHE A 53 -6.03 -13.68 2.38
CA PHE A 53 -5.62 -12.34 2.81
C PHE A 53 -4.79 -11.57 1.77
N GLU A 54 -4.21 -12.23 0.77
CA GLU A 54 -3.39 -11.56 -0.25
C GLU A 54 -4.18 -10.50 -1.03
N PRO A 55 -5.42 -10.79 -1.48
CA PRO A 55 -6.26 -9.79 -2.13
C PRO A 55 -6.57 -8.59 -1.23
N ALA A 56 -6.83 -8.83 0.06
CA ALA A 56 -7.09 -7.76 1.03
C ALA A 56 -5.84 -6.90 1.28
N ALA A 57 -4.66 -7.52 1.36
CA ALA A 57 -3.40 -6.79 1.50
C ALA A 57 -3.13 -5.88 0.31
N ASN A 58 -3.30 -6.37 -0.92
CA ASN A 58 -3.13 -5.58 -2.14
C ASN A 58 -4.09 -4.39 -2.15
N PHE A 59 -5.35 -4.60 -1.75
CA PHE A 59 -6.32 -3.52 -1.67
C PHE A 59 -5.95 -2.46 -0.61
N ILE A 60 -5.49 -2.87 0.59
CA ILE A 60 -5.27 -1.97 1.73
C ILE A 60 -3.93 -1.25 1.66
N LEU A 61 -2.86 -1.92 1.21
CA LEU A 61 -1.49 -1.40 1.32
C LEU A 61 -1.23 -0.13 0.50
N LEU A 62 -1.97 0.09 -0.59
CA LEU A 62 -1.82 1.29 -1.40
C LEU A 62 -2.59 2.50 -0.84
N MET A 63 -3.55 2.29 0.07
CA MET A 63 -4.33 3.39 0.67
C MET A 63 -3.47 4.39 1.47
N PRO A 64 -2.56 3.97 2.38
CA PRO A 64 -1.72 4.92 3.10
C PRO A 64 -0.74 5.67 2.18
N VAL A 65 -0.30 5.05 1.08
CA VAL A 65 0.51 5.73 0.06
C VAL A 65 -0.32 6.86 -0.57
N PHE A 66 -1.54 6.56 -1.01
CA PHE A 66 -2.45 7.56 -1.58
C PHE A 66 -2.73 8.70 -0.60
N ALA A 67 -3.06 8.38 0.67
CA ALA A 67 -3.37 9.38 1.70
C ALA A 67 -2.17 10.30 1.96
N SER A 68 -0.99 9.74 2.11
CA SER A 68 0.25 10.49 2.39
C SER A 68 0.64 11.40 1.23
N LEU A 69 0.56 10.91 0.00
CA LEU A 69 0.83 11.69 -1.21
C LEU A 69 -0.21 12.80 -1.40
N SER A 70 -1.50 12.52 -1.15
CA SER A 70 -2.57 13.52 -1.22
C SER A 70 -2.37 14.64 -0.20
N TYR A 71 -1.91 14.28 1.00
CA TYR A 71 -1.56 15.26 2.03
C TYR A 71 -0.35 16.12 1.63
N LEU A 72 0.65 15.52 1.01
CA LEU A 72 1.89 16.19 0.59
C LEU A 72 1.69 17.12 -0.61
N LEU A 73 1.00 16.65 -1.65
CA LEU A 73 0.84 17.35 -2.92
C LEU A 73 -0.36 18.31 -2.94
N GLY A 74 -1.24 18.20 -1.96
CA GLY A 74 -2.40 19.07 -1.81
C GLY A 74 -3.60 18.67 -2.68
N ARG A 75 -4.71 19.38 -2.41
CA ARG A 75 -6.05 19.02 -2.90
C ARG A 75 -6.22 19.11 -4.43
N SER A 76 -5.47 19.96 -5.09
CA SER A 76 -5.56 20.16 -6.56
C SER A 76 -4.93 19.02 -7.36
N ASN A 77 -4.05 18.25 -6.75
CA ASN A 77 -3.22 17.25 -7.44
C ASN A 77 -3.69 15.80 -7.24
N VAL A 78 -4.95 15.59 -6.88
CA VAL A 78 -5.46 14.24 -6.53
C VAL A 78 -5.37 13.27 -7.71
N LEU A 79 -5.60 13.75 -8.94
CA LEU A 79 -5.44 12.92 -10.14
C LEU A 79 -3.97 12.52 -10.34
N ALA A 80 -3.04 13.43 -10.13
CA ALA A 80 -1.60 13.12 -10.18
C ALA A 80 -1.22 12.09 -9.12
N VAL A 81 -1.75 12.21 -7.89
CA VAL A 81 -1.54 11.19 -6.85
C VAL A 81 -2.06 9.82 -7.28
N PHE A 82 -3.25 9.78 -7.86
CA PHE A 82 -3.83 8.53 -8.36
C PHE A 82 -2.95 7.91 -9.44
N THR A 83 -2.50 8.71 -10.40
CA THR A 83 -1.57 8.25 -11.47
C THR A 83 -0.25 7.73 -10.90
N ILE A 84 0.31 8.40 -9.89
CA ILE A 84 1.54 7.94 -9.21
C ILE A 84 1.29 6.59 -8.54
N CYS A 85 0.17 6.41 -7.84
CA CYS A 85 -0.18 5.15 -7.21
C CYS A 85 -0.33 4.00 -8.21
N LEU A 86 -0.96 4.27 -9.37
CA LEU A 86 -1.08 3.29 -10.45
C LEU A 86 0.28 2.92 -11.04
N ALA A 87 1.12 3.91 -11.32
CA ALA A 87 2.47 3.68 -11.84
C ALA A 87 3.32 2.87 -10.86
N LEU A 88 3.21 3.15 -9.56
CA LEU A 88 3.90 2.44 -8.49
C LEU A 88 3.45 0.98 -8.43
N SER A 89 2.14 0.74 -8.48
CA SER A 89 1.56 -0.60 -8.50
C SER A 89 2.03 -1.39 -9.73
N ALA A 90 1.95 -0.81 -10.93
CA ALA A 90 2.40 -1.45 -12.16
C ALA A 90 3.90 -1.78 -12.13
N THR A 91 4.72 -0.88 -11.56
CA THR A 91 6.16 -1.10 -11.39
C THR A 91 6.44 -2.27 -10.46
N VAL A 92 5.74 -2.34 -9.33
CA VAL A 92 5.89 -3.44 -8.37
C VAL A 92 5.48 -4.77 -9.00
N GLU A 93 4.34 -4.83 -9.70
CA GLU A 93 3.91 -6.03 -10.40
C GLU A 93 4.92 -6.47 -11.48
N PHE A 94 5.51 -5.53 -12.19
CA PHE A 94 6.56 -5.81 -13.15
C PHE A 94 7.81 -6.40 -12.47
N LEU A 95 8.26 -5.80 -11.37
CA LEU A 95 9.42 -6.27 -10.61
C LEU A 95 9.20 -7.67 -10.01
N GLN A 96 7.96 -8.00 -9.61
CA GLN A 96 7.62 -9.31 -9.06
C GLN A 96 7.90 -10.46 -10.03
N LYS A 97 7.89 -10.22 -11.35
CA LYS A 97 8.26 -11.23 -12.36
C LYS A 97 9.69 -11.75 -12.21
N PHE A 98 10.57 -10.93 -11.62
CA PHE A 98 11.99 -11.27 -11.44
C PHE A 98 12.28 -11.84 -10.05
N ILE A 99 11.29 -11.94 -9.17
CA ILE A 99 11.46 -12.40 -7.79
C ILE A 99 11.05 -13.87 -7.67
N PRO A 100 11.96 -14.78 -7.29
CA PRO A 100 11.62 -16.18 -7.11
C PRO A 100 10.48 -16.38 -6.10
N GLY A 101 9.46 -17.14 -6.48
CA GLY A 101 8.31 -17.43 -5.63
C GLY A 101 7.21 -16.35 -5.61
N ARG A 102 7.36 -15.29 -6.42
CA ARG A 102 6.29 -14.32 -6.71
C ARG A 102 5.69 -14.59 -8.09
N VAL A 103 4.40 -14.35 -8.20
CA VAL A 103 3.67 -14.41 -9.47
C VAL A 103 3.01 -13.05 -9.66
N SER A 104 3.43 -12.33 -10.70
CA SER A 104 2.76 -11.10 -11.11
C SER A 104 1.35 -11.42 -11.59
N SER A 105 0.37 -10.75 -11.08
CA SER A 105 -1.05 -11.02 -11.32
C SER A 105 -1.80 -9.75 -11.73
N LEU A 106 -2.55 -9.84 -12.82
CA LEU A 106 -3.46 -8.76 -13.21
C LEU A 106 -4.51 -8.49 -12.10
N GLN A 107 -4.90 -9.52 -11.35
CA GLN A 107 -5.82 -9.39 -10.23
C GLN A 107 -5.22 -8.50 -9.14
N ASP A 108 -3.95 -8.67 -8.80
CA ASP A 108 -3.27 -7.87 -7.79
C ASP A 108 -3.17 -6.40 -8.23
N LEU A 109 -2.84 -6.17 -9.51
CA LEU A 109 -2.87 -4.82 -10.08
C LEU A 109 -4.25 -4.17 -9.96
N LEU A 110 -5.31 -4.90 -10.30
CA LEU A 110 -6.69 -4.41 -10.19
C LEU A 110 -7.08 -4.10 -8.75
N LEU A 111 -6.70 -4.96 -7.80
CA LEU A 111 -6.98 -4.74 -6.37
C LEU A 111 -6.23 -3.52 -5.82
N ASN A 112 -4.98 -3.33 -6.21
CA ASN A 112 -4.23 -2.13 -5.89
C ASN A 112 -4.89 -0.86 -6.45
N CYS A 113 -5.37 -0.92 -7.70
CA CYS A 113 -6.10 0.20 -8.32
C CYS A 113 -7.41 0.50 -7.59
N LEU A 114 -8.17 -0.53 -7.21
CA LEU A 114 -9.40 -0.38 -6.44
C LEU A 114 -9.12 0.20 -5.04
N GLY A 115 -8.05 -0.21 -4.39
CA GLY A 115 -7.60 0.36 -3.11
C GLY A 115 -7.27 1.85 -3.22
N ALA A 116 -6.54 2.25 -4.26
CA ALA A 116 -6.24 3.65 -4.53
C ALA A 116 -7.52 4.47 -4.85
N LEU A 117 -8.46 3.89 -5.63
CA LEU A 117 -9.74 4.52 -5.93
C LEU A 117 -10.59 4.70 -4.66
N PHE A 118 -10.64 3.67 -3.81
CA PHE A 118 -11.36 3.75 -2.54
C PHE A 118 -10.75 4.81 -1.61
N ALA A 119 -9.44 4.88 -1.49
CA ALA A 119 -8.76 5.92 -0.75
C ALA A 119 -9.04 7.33 -1.32
N PHE A 120 -9.12 7.46 -2.64
CA PHE A 120 -9.54 8.70 -3.31
C PHE A 120 -10.96 9.12 -2.92
N LEU A 121 -11.91 8.19 -2.92
CA LEU A 121 -13.30 8.46 -2.53
C LEU A 121 -13.39 8.87 -1.06
N LEU A 122 -12.71 8.14 -0.16
CA LEU A 122 -12.65 8.50 1.26
C LEU A 122 -12.05 9.89 1.47
N TYR A 123 -10.98 10.21 0.74
CA TYR A 123 -10.36 11.54 0.81
C TYR A 123 -11.34 12.64 0.36
N LYS A 124 -12.09 12.41 -0.73
CA LYS A 124 -13.12 13.35 -1.19
C LYS A 124 -14.24 13.56 -0.17
N ILE A 125 -14.69 12.48 0.48
CA ILE A 125 -15.71 12.54 1.54
C ILE A 125 -15.18 13.32 2.74
N ALA A 126 -13.96 13.04 3.18
CA ALA A 126 -13.32 13.73 4.30
C ALA A 126 -13.13 15.23 4.05
N LEU A 127 -12.81 15.61 2.81
CA LEU A 127 -12.76 17.02 2.40
C LEU A 127 -14.13 17.70 2.47
N LYS A 128 -15.17 17.03 1.97
CA LYS A 128 -16.54 17.55 1.97
C LYS A 128 -17.08 17.70 3.39
N ALA A 129 -16.74 16.76 4.27
CA ALA A 129 -17.12 16.78 5.69
C ALA A 129 -16.28 17.73 6.56
N ASN A 130 -15.34 18.50 5.98
CA ASN A 130 -14.45 19.42 6.69
C ASN A 130 -13.50 18.77 7.74
N PHE A 131 -13.31 17.45 7.70
CA PHE A 131 -12.36 16.76 8.59
C PHE A 131 -10.89 17.08 8.31
N LEU A 132 -10.58 17.59 7.10
CA LEU A 132 -9.21 17.87 6.64
C LEU A 132 -8.98 19.38 6.37
N LYS A 133 -9.56 20.25 7.17
CA LYS A 133 -9.29 21.70 7.14
C LYS A 133 -7.92 22.06 7.68
#